data_939a6f1ff21ff06f86b7d0975c66e2c6
#
_entry.id   939a6f1ff21ff06f86b7d0975c66e2c6
#
_cell.length_a   1.000
_cell.length_b   1.000
_cell.length_c   1.000
_cell.angle_alpha   90.00
_cell.angle_beta   90.00
_cell.angle_gamma   90.00
#
_symmetry.space_group_name_H-M   'P 1'
#
loop_
_entity.id
_entity.type
_entity.pdbx_description
1 polymer ?
#
loop_
_entity_poly.entity_id
_entity_poly.type
_entity_poly.pdbx_seq_one_letter_code
_entity_poly.pdbx_strand_id
1 'polypeptide(L)'
;RVILLMMVDTPEEKRKFVILYENYRYLMLKVAVDILRDYQLAEDAVQEAFVQVAKHMENVGQPEETATKRYLITITKHAAIDIYRRRNRLQSREIYMDELPEGKEQVTYMAPE
;
A
#
# COMPACT_ATOMS: atom_id res chain seq x y z
N ARG A 1 -5.26 13.79 -2.64
CA ARG A 1 -5.07 14.31 -1.34
C ARG A 1 -6.28 14.97 -0.76
N VAL A 2 -6.83 15.90 -1.44
CA VAL A 2 -8.05 16.54 -0.98
C VAL A 2 -9.14 15.50 -0.77
N ILE A 3 -9.23 14.55 -1.68
CA ILE A 3 -10.23 13.51 -1.56
C ILE A 3 -10.05 12.70 -0.28
N LEU A 4 -8.79 12.38 0.06
CA LEU A 4 -8.53 11.65 1.28
C LEU A 4 -8.96 12.42 2.51
N LEU A 5 -8.75 13.74 2.51
CA LEU A 5 -9.18 14.55 3.63
C LEU A 5 -10.69 14.52 3.81
N MET A 6 -11.42 14.36 2.73
CA MET A 6 -12.87 14.30 2.82
C MET A 6 -13.36 13.03 3.50
N MET A 7 -12.51 12.03 3.62
CA MET A 7 -12.86 10.80 4.32
C MET A 7 -12.72 10.92 5.82
N VAL A 8 -12.09 11.99 6.30
CA VAL A 8 -11.83 12.17 7.72
C VAL A 8 -12.85 13.14 8.30
N ASP A 9 -13.39 12.80 9.46
CA ASP A 9 -14.59 13.48 9.95
C ASP A 9 -14.40 14.80 10.67
N THR A 10 -13.45 14.89 11.58
CA THR A 10 -13.37 16.07 12.42
C THR A 10 -12.18 16.94 12.03
N PRO A 11 -12.22 18.24 12.36
CA PRO A 11 -11.08 19.09 12.05
C PRO A 11 -9.79 18.65 12.74
N GLU A 12 -9.86 18.13 13.94
CA GLU A 12 -8.68 17.65 14.61
C GLU A 12 -8.09 16.45 13.93
N GLU A 13 -8.93 15.54 13.49
CA GLU A 13 -8.45 14.37 12.77
C GLU A 13 -7.89 14.76 11.42
N LYS A 14 -8.47 15.76 10.76
CA LYS A 14 -7.93 16.23 9.50
C LYS A 14 -6.53 16.82 9.69
N ARG A 15 -6.33 17.59 10.73
CA ARG A 15 -5.01 18.14 11.02
C ARG A 15 -3.99 17.03 11.30
N LYS A 16 -4.41 16.03 12.08
CA LYS A 16 -3.54 14.90 12.37
C LYS A 16 -3.19 14.15 11.09
N PHE A 17 -4.17 13.95 10.23
CA PHE A 17 -3.94 13.24 8.97
C PHE A 17 -2.90 13.98 8.11
N VAL A 18 -3.03 15.30 8.01
CA VAL A 18 -2.06 16.08 7.23
C VAL A 18 -0.65 15.93 7.79
N ILE A 19 -0.53 15.97 9.12
CA ILE A 19 0.78 15.82 9.74
C ILE A 19 1.36 14.45 9.47
N LEU A 20 0.55 13.41 9.58
CA LEU A 20 0.99 12.06 9.28
C LEU A 20 1.45 11.94 7.83
N TYR A 21 0.68 12.51 6.93
CA TYR A 21 0.99 12.47 5.52
C TYR A 21 2.32 13.16 5.23
N GLU A 22 2.48 14.37 5.74
CA GLU A 22 3.68 15.14 5.45
C GLU A 22 4.92 14.57 6.11
N ASN A 23 4.77 14.02 7.30
CA ASN A 23 5.93 13.49 8.01
C ASN A 23 6.36 12.12 7.51
N TYR A 24 5.45 11.31 7.03
CA TYR A 24 5.77 9.91 6.79
C TYR A 24 5.69 9.46 5.35
N ARG A 25 5.15 10.26 4.44
CA ARG A 25 4.95 9.78 3.08
C ARG A 25 6.23 9.33 2.40
N TYR A 26 7.34 10.04 2.65
CA TYR A 26 8.60 9.67 1.99
C TYR A 26 9.20 8.40 2.56
N LEU A 27 9.08 8.21 3.86
CA LEU A 27 9.51 6.96 4.46
C LEU A 27 8.68 5.79 3.93
N MET A 28 7.38 5.98 3.83
CA MET A 28 6.50 4.95 3.31
C MET A 28 6.82 4.66 1.85
N LEU A 29 7.11 5.70 1.09
CA LEU A 29 7.47 5.52 -0.31
C LEU A 29 8.75 4.70 -0.44
N LYS A 30 9.73 4.97 0.41
CA LYS A 30 10.96 4.20 0.37
C LYS A 30 10.71 2.73 0.67
N VAL A 31 9.87 2.46 1.66
CA VAL A 31 9.52 1.08 1.99
C VAL A 31 8.86 0.40 0.79
N ALA A 32 7.94 1.10 0.15
CA ALA A 32 7.22 0.52 -0.98
C ALA A 32 8.13 0.31 -2.19
N VAL A 33 9.05 1.25 -2.44
CA VAL A 33 9.99 1.10 -3.54
C VAL A 33 10.92 -0.10 -3.29
N ASP A 34 11.33 -0.30 -2.05
CA ASP A 34 12.19 -1.44 -1.74
C ASP A 34 11.49 -2.76 -2.06
N ILE A 35 10.19 -2.82 -1.92
CA ILE A 35 9.45 -4.04 -2.21
C ILE A 35 9.13 -4.16 -3.69
N LEU A 36 8.66 -3.07 -4.28
CA LEU A 36 8.10 -3.13 -5.64
C LEU A 36 9.10 -2.86 -6.73
N ARG A 37 10.16 -2.15 -6.43
CA ARG A 37 11.18 -1.75 -7.40
C ARG A 37 10.59 -1.02 -8.58
N ASP A 38 9.53 -0.28 -8.35
CA ASP A 38 8.80 0.46 -9.37
C ASP A 38 8.20 1.67 -8.69
N TYR A 39 8.61 2.86 -9.09
CA TYR A 39 8.22 4.08 -8.42
C TYR A 39 6.72 4.34 -8.51
N GLN A 40 6.13 4.12 -9.68
CA GLN A 40 4.72 4.36 -9.85
C GLN A 40 3.88 3.43 -8.99
N LEU A 41 4.24 2.16 -8.97
CA LEU A 41 3.53 1.21 -8.13
C LEU A 41 3.73 1.51 -6.66
N ALA A 42 4.91 2.00 -6.30
CA ALA A 42 5.17 2.37 -4.92
C ALA A 42 4.30 3.55 -4.50
N GLU A 43 4.12 4.53 -5.38
CA GLU A 43 3.22 5.63 -5.09
C GLU A 43 1.80 5.13 -4.91
N ASP A 44 1.37 4.18 -5.72
CA ASP A 44 0.06 3.58 -5.57
C ASP A 44 -0.09 2.90 -4.21
N ALA A 45 0.95 2.21 -3.77
CA ALA A 45 0.93 1.54 -2.47
C ALA A 45 0.80 2.54 -1.33
N VAL A 46 1.54 3.65 -1.40
CA VAL A 46 1.47 4.67 -0.37
C VAL A 46 0.08 5.30 -0.35
N GLN A 47 -0.48 5.57 -1.51
CA GLN A 47 -1.81 6.13 -1.60
C GLN A 47 -2.83 5.18 -0.97
N GLU A 48 -2.73 3.89 -1.27
CA GLU A 48 -3.60 2.91 -0.70
C GLU A 48 -3.46 2.84 0.81
N ALA A 49 -2.23 2.92 1.31
CA ALA A 49 -2.01 2.92 2.75
C ALA A 49 -2.67 4.13 3.41
N PHE A 50 -2.59 5.30 2.79
CA PHE A 50 -3.22 6.48 3.36
C PHE A 50 -4.75 6.41 3.29
N VAL A 51 -5.30 5.70 2.32
CA VAL A 51 -6.74 5.44 2.31
C VAL A 51 -7.12 4.66 3.57
N GLN A 52 -6.32 3.66 3.94
CA GLN A 52 -6.57 2.90 5.16
C GLN A 52 -6.46 3.79 6.39
N VAL A 53 -5.46 4.67 6.43
CA VAL A 53 -5.31 5.60 7.54
C VAL A 53 -6.57 6.47 7.66
N ALA A 54 -7.03 7.01 6.54
CA ALA A 54 -8.19 7.88 6.55
C ALA A 54 -9.44 7.18 7.03
N LYS A 55 -9.60 5.91 6.68
CA LYS A 55 -10.77 5.15 7.08
C LYS A 55 -10.80 4.84 8.56
N HIS A 56 -9.65 4.82 9.21
CA HIS A 56 -9.56 4.40 10.60
C HIS A 56 -8.87 5.43 11.49
N MET A 57 -9.07 6.71 11.18
CA MET A 57 -8.36 7.77 11.90
C MET A 57 -8.57 7.74 13.41
N GLU A 58 -9.75 7.34 13.84
CA GLU A 58 -10.02 7.33 15.27
C GLU A 58 -9.14 6.31 16.00
N ASN A 59 -8.59 5.35 15.30
CA ASN A 59 -7.74 4.33 15.89
C ASN A 59 -6.26 4.58 15.67
N VAL A 60 -5.90 5.64 14.97
CA VAL A 60 -4.51 5.93 14.68
C VAL A 60 -3.95 6.82 15.77
N GLY A 61 -2.78 6.48 16.29
CA GLY A 61 -2.16 7.26 17.36
C GLY A 61 -1.61 8.59 16.90
N GLN A 62 -0.92 9.27 17.81
CA GLN A 62 -0.38 10.58 17.50
C GLN A 62 0.84 10.44 16.60
N PRO A 63 1.12 11.47 15.77
CA PRO A 63 2.20 11.36 14.80
C PRO A 63 3.57 11.11 15.41
N GLU A 64 3.80 11.55 16.62
CA GLU A 64 5.14 11.40 17.23
C GLU A 64 5.35 10.05 17.89
N GLU A 65 4.31 9.21 17.97
CA GLU A 65 4.45 7.93 18.67
C GLU A 65 5.13 6.90 17.79
N THR A 66 5.99 6.11 18.39
CA THR A 66 6.67 5.03 17.68
C THR A 66 5.68 4.02 17.13
N ALA A 67 4.62 3.73 17.88
CA ALA A 67 3.62 2.79 17.43
C ALA A 67 2.92 3.27 16.17
N THR A 68 2.70 4.58 16.06
CA THR A 68 2.09 5.15 14.86
C THR A 68 3.00 4.96 13.66
N LYS A 69 4.28 5.23 13.82
CA LYS A 69 5.24 5.02 12.75
C LYS A 69 5.25 3.56 12.30
N ARG A 70 5.29 2.65 13.26
CA ARG A 70 5.28 1.23 12.93
C ARG A 70 4.01 0.82 12.20
N TYR A 71 2.90 1.35 12.62
CA TYR A 71 1.63 1.07 11.95
C TYR A 71 1.68 1.51 10.49
N LEU A 72 2.17 2.73 10.24
CA LEU A 72 2.23 3.24 8.88
C LEU A 72 3.16 2.40 8.01
N ILE A 73 4.29 1.99 8.55
CA ILE A 73 5.19 1.13 7.79
C ILE A 73 4.54 -0.21 7.50
N THR A 74 3.83 -0.76 8.46
CA THR A 74 3.19 -2.06 8.29
C THR A 74 2.11 -2.02 7.22
N ILE A 75 1.24 -1.00 7.24
CA ILE A 75 0.19 -0.94 6.23
C ILE A 75 0.77 -0.65 4.85
N THR A 76 1.89 0.07 4.78
CA THR A 76 2.56 0.29 3.51
C THR A 76 3.10 -1.03 2.96
N LYS A 77 3.72 -1.83 3.82
CA LYS A 77 4.21 -3.13 3.38
C LYS A 77 3.09 -4.02 2.88
N HIS A 78 1.97 -4.02 3.59
CA HIS A 78 0.82 -4.83 3.17
C HIS A 78 0.30 -4.38 1.81
N ALA A 79 0.18 -3.08 1.61
CA ALA A 79 -0.28 -2.56 0.32
C ALA A 79 0.69 -2.90 -0.79
N ALA A 80 1.99 -2.76 -0.53
CA ALA A 80 3.00 -3.05 -1.55
C ALA A 80 3.04 -4.53 -1.90
N ILE A 81 2.97 -5.38 -0.90
CA ILE A 81 2.97 -6.83 -1.14
C ILE A 81 1.73 -7.23 -1.92
N ASP A 82 0.60 -6.61 -1.61
CA ASP A 82 -0.63 -6.90 -2.31
C ASP A 82 -0.51 -6.54 -3.79
N ILE A 83 0.06 -5.37 -4.09
CA ILE A 83 0.27 -4.94 -5.47
C ILE A 83 1.25 -5.89 -6.17
N TYR A 84 2.32 -6.27 -5.46
CA TYR A 84 3.31 -7.18 -6.00
C TYR A 84 2.67 -8.51 -6.41
N ARG A 85 1.83 -9.05 -5.56
CA ARG A 85 1.18 -10.32 -5.84
C ARG A 85 0.21 -10.21 -7.02
N ARG A 86 -0.52 -9.11 -7.11
CA ARG A 86 -1.44 -8.91 -8.22
C ARG A 86 -0.69 -8.80 -9.54
N ARG A 87 0.41 -8.07 -9.54
CA ARG A 87 1.21 -7.94 -10.76
C ARG A 87 1.78 -9.28 -11.19
N ASN A 88 2.28 -10.04 -10.25
CA ASN A 88 2.86 -11.35 -10.58
C ASN A 88 1.82 -12.31 -11.10
N ARG A 89 0.62 -12.27 -10.57
CA ARG A 89 -0.44 -13.12 -11.07
C ARG A 89 -0.81 -12.77 -12.50
N LEU A 90 -0.88 -11.48 -12.79
CA LEU A 90 -1.20 -11.06 -14.16
C LEU A 90 -0.11 -11.48 -15.13
N GLN A 91 1.14 -11.30 -14.75
CA GLN A 91 2.24 -11.72 -15.60
C GLN A 91 2.24 -13.22 -15.82
N SER A 92 1.96 -13.98 -14.79
CA SER A 92 1.88 -15.43 -14.92
C SER A 92 0.78 -15.84 -15.86
N ARG A 93 -0.37 -15.18 -15.78
CA ARG A 93 -1.45 -15.46 -16.68
C ARG A 93 -1.10 -15.13 -18.11
N GLU A 94 -0.45 -14.04 -18.35
CA GLU A 94 -0.05 -13.66 -19.68
C GLU A 94 0.89 -14.69 -20.29
N ILE A 95 1.85 -15.15 -19.50
CA ILE A 95 2.78 -16.15 -19.98
C ILE A 95 2.04 -17.42 -20.35
N TYR A 96 1.12 -17.84 -19.49
CA TYR A 96 0.36 -19.01 -19.80
C TYR A 96 -0.43 -18.88 -21.07
N MET A 97 -1.13 -17.79 -21.23
CA MET A 97 -1.94 -17.60 -22.42
C MET A 97 -1.10 -17.67 -23.69
N ASP A 98 0.13 -17.21 -23.62
CA ASP A 98 0.96 -17.15 -24.80
C ASP A 98 1.71 -18.42 -25.10
N GLU A 99 2.11 -19.16 -24.10
CA GLU A 99 3.08 -20.18 -24.32
C GLU A 99 2.67 -21.57 -23.94
N LEU A 100 1.74 -21.74 -23.06
CA LEU A 100 1.50 -23.04 -22.51
C LEU A 100 0.25 -23.69 -23.01
N PRO A 101 0.27 -24.99 -23.10
CA PRO A 101 -0.96 -25.69 -23.34
C PRO A 101 -1.83 -25.51 -22.14
N GLU A 102 -3.09 -25.65 -22.36
CA GLU A 102 -3.96 -25.43 -21.29
C GLU A 102 -3.84 -26.44 -20.25
N GLY A 103 -4.41 -26.25 -19.15
CA GLY A 103 -4.35 -27.15 -18.03
C GLY A 103 -3.24 -27.00 -17.08
N LYS A 104 -2.31 -26.07 -17.39
CA LYS A 104 -1.25 -25.90 -16.52
C LYS A 104 -1.25 -24.71 -15.78
N GLU A 105 -2.24 -24.00 -15.83
CA GLU A 105 -2.23 -22.76 -15.29
C GLU A 105 -2.00 -22.70 -13.89
N GLN A 106 -2.44 -23.51 -13.24
CA GLN A 106 -2.38 -23.22 -11.96
C GLN A 106 -1.17 -23.05 -11.31
N VAL A 107 -0.53 -23.53 -11.58
CA VAL A 107 0.57 -23.43 -10.97
C VAL A 107 1.02 -22.37 -10.38
N THR A 108 1.30 -22.02 -10.25
CA THR A 108 1.89 -21.16 -9.90
C THR A 108 1.76 -20.26 -9.13
N TYR A 109 1.80 -19.86 -9.09
CA TYR A 109 1.94 -18.85 -8.62
C TYR A 109 1.84 -18.61 -7.38
N MET A 110 1.72 -18.88 -6.85
CA MET A 110 1.54 -18.67 -5.85
C MET A 110 2.41 -18.28 -5.12
N ALA A 111 2.75 -18.07 -4.98
CA ALA A 111 3.53 -17.81 -4.43
C ALA A 111 3.85 -17.19 -3.54
N PRO A 112 4.24 -16.78 -3.25
CA PRO A 112 4.86 -16.24 -2.47
C PRO A 112 4.50 -15.65 -1.40
N GLU A 113 4.49 -15.69 -0.80
CA GLU A 113 4.25 -15.12 0.13
C GLU A 113 4.84 -14.82 0.83
#